data_7bfc2562f5a8194cbd3d371225ac1925
#
_entry.id   7bfc2562f5a8194cbd3d371225ac1925
#
_cell.length_a   1.000
_cell.length_b   1.000
_cell.length_c   1.000
_cell.angle_alpha   90.00
_cell.angle_beta   90.00
_cell.angle_gamma   90.00
#
_symmetry.space_group_name_H-M   'P 1'
#
loop_
_entity.id
_entity.type
_entity.pdbx_description
1 polymer ?
#
loop_
_entity_poly.entity_id
_entity_poly.type
_entity_poly.pdbx_seq_one_letter_code
_entity_poly.pdbx_strand_id
1 'polypeptide(L)'
;MDTHPRGVPRRAKSFRSGFASREEAERELQELLKRMHTGTRGAPSKQPLERYLGPWLETKTHLRPTTAETYGILIERYIRHPEFGIGEVPLRDLTRPMICKFYSDVEQRGRIRGEGPLRPKAVHNVHLMLRKALEDAVEDGLLPANPARRAHKLPANHREMKTWTDEELARFLSMVRDDRLYALWRTAATTGMRRGELLGATWPALDLATRRLHVTQALSKGPKDAALRFGPPKTDRGRRAVPLDEETAMILREHRRQQLDRLPVAQPFQNHKLVFCRDDGLPLDPDYVSERFRRLVRRFGLPRIRFHDLRHTFATLSLKAGIQTEVVSRILGHKHPATTQAIYQHAVPALEEEAISRFAALLRRRKAPEFGIRRVSERPNDPQTKGVPIARHPL
;
A
#
# COMPACT_ATOMS: atom_id res chain seq x y z
N MET A 1 1.75 -21.12 61.36
CA MET A 1 0.58 -20.89 60.48
C MET A 1 0.91 -19.70 59.57
N ASP A 2 1.42 -19.99 58.36
CA ASP A 2 1.74 -18.93 57.39
C ASP A 2 0.53 -18.57 56.59
N THR A 3 -0.11 -17.47 56.97
CA THR A 3 -1.21 -16.85 56.18
C THR A 3 -0.58 -15.97 55.09
N HIS A 4 -0.49 -16.52 53.87
CA HIS A 4 -0.28 -15.68 52.69
C HIS A 4 -1.59 -15.08 52.21
N PRO A 5 -1.59 -13.77 51.83
CA PRO A 5 -2.78 -13.13 51.29
C PRO A 5 -3.17 -13.80 49.96
N ARG A 6 -4.45 -14.07 49.76
CA ARG A 6 -5.03 -14.63 48.54
C ARG A 6 -4.74 -13.67 47.37
N GLY A 7 -4.01 -14.13 46.34
CA GLY A 7 -3.83 -13.38 45.08
C GLY A 7 -2.41 -13.29 44.54
N VAL A 8 -1.37 -13.75 45.27
CA VAL A 8 0.00 -13.77 44.71
C VAL A 8 0.30 -15.15 44.12
N PRO A 9 0.62 -15.27 42.84
CA PRO A 9 0.96 -16.56 42.25
C PRO A 9 2.21 -17.14 42.95
N ARG A 10 2.08 -18.41 43.40
CA ARG A 10 3.20 -19.15 44.00
C ARG A 10 4.41 -19.08 43.04
N ARG A 11 5.56 -18.59 43.52
CA ARG A 11 6.83 -18.67 42.78
C ARG A 11 7.13 -20.14 42.50
N ALA A 12 7.09 -20.57 41.27
CA ALA A 12 7.50 -21.89 40.86
C ALA A 12 9.02 -22.00 41.10
N LYS A 13 9.44 -22.88 42.01
CA LYS A 13 10.84 -23.22 42.19
C LYS A 13 11.19 -24.31 41.18
N SER A 14 12.15 -24.05 40.30
CA SER A 14 12.69 -25.05 39.39
C SER A 14 14.07 -25.48 39.92
N PHE A 15 14.27 -26.80 40.05
CA PHE A 15 15.53 -27.38 40.44
C PHE A 15 16.09 -28.18 39.27
N ARG A 16 17.37 -28.02 38.98
CA ARG A 16 18.16 -28.89 38.12
C ARG A 16 19.31 -29.42 38.85
N SER A 17 19.61 -30.72 38.71
CA SER A 17 20.75 -31.42 39.30
C SER A 17 21.45 -32.21 38.20
N GLY A 18 22.69 -32.69 38.50
CA GLY A 18 23.44 -33.51 37.58
C GLY A 18 24.48 -32.74 36.74
N PHE A 19 24.96 -31.61 37.24
CA PHE A 19 26.06 -30.88 36.61
C PHE A 19 27.40 -31.55 36.94
N ALA A 20 28.26 -31.68 35.91
CA ALA A 20 29.58 -32.28 36.07
C ALA A 20 30.57 -31.33 36.76
N SER A 21 30.33 -30.02 36.72
CA SER A 21 31.17 -29.01 37.40
C SER A 21 30.37 -27.79 37.84
N ARG A 22 30.94 -26.99 38.77
CA ARG A 22 30.38 -25.73 39.24
C ARG A 22 30.26 -24.70 38.08
N GLU A 23 31.23 -24.68 37.19
CA GLU A 23 31.25 -23.77 36.04
C GLU A 23 30.16 -24.10 35.02
N GLU A 24 29.80 -25.37 34.89
CA GLU A 24 28.64 -25.79 34.07
C GLU A 24 27.32 -25.33 34.69
N ALA A 25 27.19 -25.48 36.01
CA ALA A 25 26.01 -25.01 36.72
C ALA A 25 25.85 -23.47 36.66
N GLU A 26 26.97 -22.73 36.77
CA GLU A 26 26.97 -21.27 36.66
C GLU A 26 26.63 -20.80 35.22
N ARG A 27 27.12 -21.47 34.20
CA ARG A 27 26.75 -21.20 32.81
C ARG A 27 25.25 -21.43 32.56
N GLU A 28 24.71 -22.55 33.04
CA GLU A 28 23.25 -22.84 32.92
C GLU A 28 22.42 -21.83 33.73
N LEU A 29 22.88 -21.44 34.92
CA LEU A 29 22.22 -20.39 35.70
C LEU A 29 22.23 -19.03 34.98
N GLN A 30 23.34 -18.64 34.40
CA GLN A 30 23.45 -17.42 33.60
C GLN A 30 22.52 -17.46 32.37
N GLU A 31 22.43 -18.60 31.69
CA GLU A 31 21.46 -18.79 30.58
C GLU A 31 20.01 -18.76 31.07
N LEU A 32 19.68 -19.36 32.19
CA LEU A 32 18.37 -19.29 32.82
C LEU A 32 17.99 -17.87 33.22
N LEU A 33 18.90 -17.15 33.85
CA LEU A 33 18.71 -15.73 34.20
C LEU A 33 18.52 -14.87 32.95
N LYS A 34 19.29 -15.11 31.89
CA LYS A 34 19.15 -14.44 30.60
C LYS A 34 17.75 -14.70 29.96
N ARG A 35 17.26 -15.94 30.03
CA ARG A 35 15.91 -16.34 29.60
C ARG A 35 14.84 -15.69 30.46
N MET A 36 15.02 -15.55 31.77
CA MET A 36 14.09 -14.86 32.67
C MET A 36 14.00 -13.36 32.39
N HIS A 37 15.14 -12.70 32.08
CA HIS A 37 15.19 -11.28 31.71
C HIS A 37 14.61 -11.00 30.34
N THR A 38 14.65 -11.96 29.42
CA THR A 38 14.02 -11.85 28.09
C THR A 38 12.54 -12.21 28.09
N GLY A 39 11.93 -12.53 29.25
CA GLY A 39 10.51 -12.81 29.38
C GLY A 39 10.09 -14.20 28.88
N THR A 40 11.02 -15.07 28.49
CA THR A 40 10.73 -16.43 28.00
C THR A 40 10.39 -17.36 29.14
N ARG A 41 9.10 -17.49 29.43
CA ARG A 41 8.56 -18.44 30.43
C ARG A 41 8.36 -19.81 29.77
N GLY A 42 9.35 -20.71 29.83
CA GLY A 42 9.20 -22.10 29.39
C GLY A 42 10.41 -22.63 28.62
N ALA A 43 10.53 -23.95 28.50
CA ALA A 43 11.49 -24.59 27.60
C ALA A 43 11.04 -24.34 26.14
N PRO A 44 12.00 -24.04 25.22
CA PRO A 44 11.65 -23.86 23.83
C PRO A 44 10.87 -25.04 23.23
N SER A 45 9.84 -24.76 22.45
CA SER A 45 8.88 -25.76 22.00
C SER A 45 9.50 -26.81 21.06
N LYS A 46 9.24 -28.08 21.34
CA LYS A 46 9.57 -29.21 20.46
C LYS A 46 8.57 -29.39 19.31
N GLN A 47 7.50 -28.59 19.26
CA GLN A 47 6.47 -28.67 18.25
C GLN A 47 7.04 -28.35 16.87
N PRO A 48 6.77 -29.17 15.82
CA PRO A 48 7.13 -28.84 14.44
C PRO A 48 6.48 -27.53 13.97
N LEU A 49 7.22 -26.78 13.14
CA LEU A 49 6.76 -25.50 12.60
C LEU A 49 5.38 -25.60 11.93
N GLU A 50 5.15 -26.63 11.11
CA GLU A 50 3.88 -26.83 10.41
C GLU A 50 2.69 -27.05 11.33
N ARG A 51 2.92 -27.74 12.48
CA ARG A 51 1.88 -27.96 13.50
C ARG A 51 1.59 -26.71 14.30
N TYR A 52 2.55 -25.83 14.47
CA TYR A 52 2.37 -24.54 15.11
C TYR A 52 1.56 -23.57 14.25
N LEU A 53 1.84 -23.51 12.92
CA LEU A 53 1.29 -22.48 12.05
C LEU A 53 -0.22 -22.60 11.78
N GLY A 54 -0.79 -23.80 11.84
CA GLY A 54 -2.24 -24.00 11.67
C GLY A 54 -3.04 -23.30 12.78
N PRO A 55 -2.91 -23.71 14.05
CA PRO A 55 -3.55 -23.06 15.18
C PRO A 55 -3.20 -21.57 15.30
N TRP A 56 -1.93 -21.19 15.04
CA TRP A 56 -1.53 -19.79 15.02
C TRP A 56 -2.38 -18.96 14.03
N LEU A 57 -2.60 -19.46 12.81
CA LEU A 57 -3.39 -18.74 11.82
C LEU A 57 -4.86 -18.60 12.26
N GLU A 58 -5.44 -19.62 12.88
CA GLU A 58 -6.81 -19.61 13.41
C GLU A 58 -7.01 -18.54 14.50
N THR A 59 -5.99 -18.28 15.33
CA THR A 59 -6.05 -17.21 16.35
C THR A 59 -6.04 -15.80 15.76
N LYS A 60 -5.69 -15.62 14.48
CA LYS A 60 -5.57 -14.30 13.83
C LYS A 60 -6.90 -13.77 13.29
N THR A 61 -7.93 -13.73 14.12
CA THR A 61 -9.29 -13.26 13.77
C THR A 61 -9.35 -11.81 13.28
N HIS A 62 -8.37 -10.98 13.66
CA HIS A 62 -8.23 -9.59 13.22
C HIS A 62 -7.71 -9.44 11.78
N LEU A 63 -7.18 -10.51 11.18
CA LEU A 63 -6.73 -10.47 9.80
C LEU A 63 -7.92 -10.38 8.84
N ARG A 64 -7.73 -9.66 7.74
CA ARG A 64 -8.71 -9.69 6.66
C ARG A 64 -8.81 -11.09 6.07
N PRO A 65 -10.01 -11.55 5.68
CA PRO A 65 -10.19 -12.89 5.11
C PRO A 65 -9.20 -13.21 3.99
N THR A 66 -8.99 -12.28 3.05
CA THR A 66 -8.03 -12.46 1.95
C THR A 66 -6.57 -12.59 2.41
N THR A 67 -6.20 -11.98 3.53
CA THR A 67 -4.86 -12.11 4.11
C THR A 67 -4.69 -13.46 4.78
N ALA A 68 -5.69 -13.88 5.58
CA ALA A 68 -5.70 -15.18 6.22
C ALA A 68 -5.66 -16.32 5.19
N GLU A 69 -6.48 -16.23 4.13
CA GLU A 69 -6.47 -17.18 3.01
C GLU A 69 -5.11 -17.22 2.31
N THR A 70 -4.49 -16.05 2.09
CA THR A 70 -3.13 -15.98 1.50
C THR A 70 -2.12 -16.66 2.40
N TYR A 71 -2.16 -16.43 3.71
CA TYR A 71 -1.26 -17.09 4.66
C TYR A 71 -1.46 -18.61 4.64
N GLY A 72 -2.72 -19.06 4.64
CA GLY A 72 -3.04 -20.48 4.50
C GLY A 72 -2.42 -21.11 3.24
N ILE A 73 -2.54 -20.43 2.08
CA ILE A 73 -1.92 -20.87 0.83
C ILE A 73 -0.39 -20.94 0.95
N LEU A 74 0.23 -19.96 1.59
CA LEU A 74 1.70 -19.95 1.75
C LEU A 74 2.17 -21.08 2.67
N ILE A 75 1.43 -21.36 3.75
CA ILE A 75 1.72 -22.46 4.66
C ILE A 75 1.64 -23.81 3.92
N GLU A 76 0.50 -24.07 3.26
CA GLU A 76 0.30 -25.32 2.53
C GLU A 76 1.33 -25.52 1.41
N ARG A 77 1.61 -24.45 0.65
CA ARG A 77 2.42 -24.52 -0.54
C ARG A 77 3.92 -24.63 -0.28
N TYR A 78 4.41 -24.00 0.78
CA TYR A 78 5.84 -23.89 1.00
C TYR A 78 6.30 -24.46 2.35
N ILE A 79 5.52 -24.32 3.41
CA ILE A 79 5.96 -24.79 4.72
C ILE A 79 5.67 -26.29 4.87
N ARG A 80 4.46 -26.73 4.52
CA ARG A 80 4.05 -28.14 4.57
C ARG A 80 4.52 -28.99 3.39
N HIS A 81 5.10 -28.32 2.38
CA HIS A 81 5.58 -29.05 1.21
C HIS A 81 6.84 -29.85 1.55
N PRO A 82 6.85 -31.19 1.39
CA PRO A 82 7.95 -32.04 1.87
C PRO A 82 9.30 -31.72 1.21
N GLU A 83 9.29 -31.20 -0.01
CA GLU A 83 10.51 -30.84 -0.75
C GLU A 83 11.35 -29.78 -0.02
N PHE A 84 10.76 -28.91 0.78
CA PHE A 84 11.48 -27.86 1.49
C PHE A 84 11.85 -28.24 2.94
N GLY A 85 11.20 -29.25 3.51
CA GLY A 85 11.51 -29.86 4.81
C GLY A 85 11.48 -28.99 6.04
N ILE A 86 11.19 -27.66 5.90
CA ILE A 86 11.21 -26.72 7.04
C ILE A 86 10.04 -26.91 7.99
N GLY A 87 8.92 -27.46 7.48
CA GLY A 87 7.71 -27.67 8.27
C GLY A 87 7.90 -28.68 9.40
N GLU A 88 8.72 -29.69 9.20
CA GLU A 88 8.98 -30.76 10.18
C GLU A 88 9.97 -30.34 11.26
N VAL A 89 10.71 -29.25 11.05
CA VAL A 89 11.70 -28.77 12.02
C VAL A 89 11.02 -28.26 13.29
N PRO A 90 11.41 -28.75 14.49
CA PRO A 90 10.90 -28.24 15.76
C PRO A 90 11.21 -26.73 15.91
N LEU A 91 10.28 -25.97 16.48
CA LEU A 91 10.44 -24.53 16.67
C LEU A 91 11.79 -24.18 17.33
N ARG A 92 12.18 -24.89 18.39
CA ARG A 92 13.42 -24.66 19.14
C ARG A 92 14.69 -24.85 18.29
N ASP A 93 14.61 -25.69 17.27
CA ASP A 93 15.75 -26.08 16.44
C ASP A 93 15.87 -25.23 15.15
N LEU A 94 14.89 -24.31 14.94
CA LEU A 94 14.92 -23.36 13.82
C LEU A 94 16.09 -22.37 13.97
N THR A 95 16.93 -22.35 12.97
CA THR A 95 18.06 -21.41 12.91
C THR A 95 17.93 -20.47 11.71
N ARG A 96 18.60 -19.32 11.79
CA ARG A 96 18.65 -18.37 10.68
C ARG A 96 19.23 -18.98 9.39
N PRO A 97 20.32 -19.75 9.40
CA PRO A 97 20.83 -20.41 8.20
C PRO A 97 19.80 -21.34 7.53
N MET A 98 19.06 -22.14 8.32
CA MET A 98 17.99 -23.00 7.78
C MET A 98 16.91 -22.18 7.09
N ILE A 99 16.47 -21.09 7.68
CA ILE A 99 15.46 -20.19 7.09
C ILE A 99 16.00 -19.50 5.83
N CYS A 100 17.25 -19.07 5.80
CA CYS A 100 17.89 -18.51 4.60
C CYS A 100 17.96 -19.53 3.48
N LYS A 101 18.36 -20.77 3.78
CA LYS A 101 18.36 -21.87 2.81
C LYS A 101 16.96 -22.15 2.27
N PHE A 102 15.97 -22.25 3.17
CA PHE A 102 14.57 -22.42 2.79
C PHE A 102 14.10 -21.34 1.80
N TYR A 103 14.40 -20.06 2.04
CA TYR A 103 14.03 -18.99 1.10
C TYR A 103 14.72 -19.14 -0.25
N SER A 104 15.98 -19.54 -0.28
CA SER A 104 16.70 -19.85 -1.52
C SER A 104 16.07 -21.00 -2.28
N ASP A 105 15.74 -22.08 -1.57
CA ASP A 105 15.08 -23.25 -2.15
C ASP A 105 13.69 -22.90 -2.70
N VAL A 106 12.90 -22.12 -1.97
CA VAL A 106 11.59 -21.60 -2.43
C VAL A 106 11.75 -20.68 -3.64
N GLU A 107 12.78 -19.85 -3.71
CA GLU A 107 13.04 -18.99 -4.84
C GLU A 107 13.35 -19.83 -6.10
N GLN A 108 14.21 -20.82 -5.98
CA GLN A 108 14.67 -21.62 -7.12
C GLN A 108 13.62 -22.62 -7.59
N ARG A 109 12.91 -23.29 -6.67
CA ARG A 109 12.04 -24.45 -6.96
C ARG A 109 10.55 -24.22 -6.66
N GLY A 110 10.19 -23.12 -5.95
CA GLY A 110 8.83 -22.86 -5.49
C GLY A 110 7.81 -22.49 -6.56
N ARG A 111 8.20 -22.47 -7.83
CA ARG A 111 7.29 -22.10 -8.93
C ARG A 111 6.50 -23.33 -9.41
N ILE A 112 5.17 -23.26 -9.25
CA ILE A 112 4.27 -24.38 -9.60
C ILE A 112 3.82 -24.34 -11.06
N ARG A 113 3.75 -23.14 -11.67
CA ARG A 113 3.31 -22.96 -13.07
C ARG A 113 4.31 -22.11 -13.84
N GLY A 114 4.78 -22.62 -14.96
CA GLY A 114 5.75 -21.97 -15.85
C GLY A 114 7.20 -22.21 -15.42
N GLU A 115 8.14 -21.81 -16.25
CA GLU A 115 9.59 -22.01 -16.05
C GLU A 115 10.24 -20.87 -15.24
N GLY A 116 11.40 -21.17 -14.65
CA GLY A 116 12.28 -20.25 -13.95
C GLY A 116 11.94 -20.03 -12.48
N PRO A 117 12.73 -19.22 -11.77
CA PRO A 117 12.62 -19.02 -10.34
C PRO A 117 11.34 -18.29 -9.93
N LEU A 118 10.96 -18.45 -8.66
CA LEU A 118 9.87 -17.70 -8.07
C LEU A 118 10.24 -16.22 -7.97
N ARG A 119 9.28 -15.33 -8.18
CA ARG A 119 9.52 -13.89 -8.09
C ARG A 119 9.95 -13.50 -6.67
N PRO A 120 10.96 -12.62 -6.49
CA PRO A 120 11.44 -12.19 -5.16
C PRO A 120 10.33 -11.68 -4.24
N LYS A 121 9.30 -11.01 -4.80
CA LYS A 121 8.13 -10.55 -4.04
C LYS A 121 7.32 -11.68 -3.42
N ALA A 122 7.24 -12.84 -4.07
CA ALA A 122 6.50 -13.99 -3.53
C ALA A 122 7.28 -14.62 -2.36
N VAL A 123 8.60 -14.77 -2.49
CA VAL A 123 9.50 -15.19 -1.38
C VAL A 123 9.38 -14.22 -0.19
N HIS A 124 9.35 -12.92 -0.47
CA HIS A 124 9.16 -11.91 0.56
C HIS A 124 7.82 -12.05 1.30
N ASN A 125 6.75 -12.41 0.61
CA ASN A 125 5.46 -12.64 1.26
C ASN A 125 5.52 -13.86 2.21
N VAL A 126 6.23 -14.93 1.83
CA VAL A 126 6.52 -16.07 2.71
C VAL A 126 7.30 -15.61 3.94
N HIS A 127 8.37 -14.79 3.72
CA HIS A 127 9.15 -14.21 4.81
C HIS A 127 8.31 -13.38 5.78
N LEU A 128 7.46 -12.49 5.27
CA LEU A 128 6.61 -11.63 6.13
C LEU A 128 5.66 -12.46 7.00
N MET A 129 5.04 -13.49 6.43
CA MET A 129 4.16 -14.41 7.14
C MET A 129 4.94 -15.17 8.21
N LEU A 130 6.05 -15.82 7.83
CA LEU A 130 6.86 -16.63 8.75
C LEU A 130 7.47 -15.76 9.87
N ARG A 131 8.00 -14.58 9.52
CA ARG A 131 8.52 -13.64 10.50
C ARG A 131 7.46 -13.24 11.52
N LYS A 132 6.22 -12.95 11.08
CA LYS A 132 5.13 -12.60 11.99
C LYS A 132 4.76 -13.78 12.90
N ALA A 133 4.65 -14.98 12.36
CA ALA A 133 4.33 -16.16 13.15
C ALA A 133 5.41 -16.47 14.22
N LEU A 134 6.68 -16.35 13.84
CA LEU A 134 7.78 -16.59 14.78
C LEU A 134 7.97 -15.45 15.78
N GLU A 135 7.55 -14.22 15.48
CA GLU A 135 7.50 -13.14 16.47
C GLU A 135 6.43 -13.44 17.53
N ASP A 136 5.26 -13.89 17.11
CA ASP A 136 4.21 -14.30 18.03
C ASP A 136 4.64 -15.53 18.88
N ALA A 137 5.38 -16.49 18.28
CA ALA A 137 5.96 -17.59 19.03
C ALA A 137 6.97 -17.14 20.12
N VAL A 138 7.68 -16.04 19.89
CA VAL A 138 8.52 -15.43 20.92
C VAL A 138 7.70 -14.77 22.00
N GLU A 139 6.63 -14.03 21.64
CA GLU A 139 5.70 -13.41 22.59
C GLU A 139 5.01 -14.46 23.46
N ASP A 140 4.66 -15.62 22.88
CA ASP A 140 4.06 -16.77 23.56
C ASP A 140 5.08 -17.59 24.39
N GLY A 141 6.36 -17.24 24.37
CA GLY A 141 7.42 -17.95 25.12
C GLY A 141 7.84 -19.30 24.51
N LEU A 142 7.42 -19.60 23.28
CA LEU A 142 7.75 -20.84 22.56
C LEU A 142 9.16 -20.79 21.95
N LEU A 143 9.69 -19.60 21.72
CA LEU A 143 11.02 -19.34 21.19
C LEU A 143 11.74 -18.25 22.00
N PRO A 144 13.08 -18.34 22.16
CA PRO A 144 13.84 -17.30 22.83
C PRO A 144 14.05 -16.06 21.96
N ALA A 145 14.10 -16.24 20.64
CA ALA A 145 14.29 -15.17 19.66
C ALA A 145 13.76 -15.60 18.30
N ASN A 146 13.37 -14.64 17.46
CA ASN A 146 12.87 -14.90 16.13
C ASN A 146 14.02 -15.10 15.12
N PRO A 147 14.27 -16.31 14.61
CA PRO A 147 15.36 -16.58 13.68
C PRO A 147 15.11 -16.01 12.26
N ALA A 148 13.85 -15.67 11.93
CA ALA A 148 13.49 -15.05 10.64
C ALA A 148 13.73 -13.54 10.61
N ARG A 149 13.97 -12.87 11.73
CA ARG A 149 13.97 -11.39 11.82
C ARG A 149 14.89 -10.71 10.81
N ARG A 150 16.03 -11.31 10.46
CA ARG A 150 17.03 -10.78 9.51
C ARG A 150 17.38 -11.79 8.41
N ALA A 151 16.52 -12.77 8.15
CA ALA A 151 16.83 -13.86 7.23
C ALA A 151 16.62 -13.51 5.76
N HIS A 152 15.88 -12.43 5.44
CA HIS A 152 15.59 -12.05 4.07
C HIS A 152 15.61 -10.53 3.91
N LYS A 153 16.24 -10.07 2.83
CA LYS A 153 16.17 -8.68 2.36
C LYS A 153 15.54 -8.69 0.97
N LEU A 154 14.50 -7.90 0.77
CA LEU A 154 14.01 -7.64 -0.58
C LEU A 154 15.13 -6.96 -1.38
N PRO A 155 15.45 -7.46 -2.58
CA PRO A 155 16.23 -6.67 -3.52
C PRO A 155 15.56 -5.32 -3.70
N ALA A 156 16.34 -4.25 -3.70
CA ALA A 156 15.87 -2.87 -3.95
C ALA A 156 15.46 -2.65 -5.42
N ASN A 157 14.80 -3.64 -6.02
CA ASN A 157 14.38 -3.57 -7.41
C ASN A 157 13.07 -2.78 -7.47
N HIS A 158 13.18 -1.44 -7.48
CA HIS A 158 12.08 -0.55 -7.81
C HIS A 158 11.69 -0.79 -9.27
N ARG A 159 10.69 -1.66 -9.48
CA ARG A 159 10.10 -1.80 -10.80
C ARG A 159 9.47 -0.46 -11.14
N GLU A 160 10.02 0.19 -12.15
CA GLU A 160 9.48 1.46 -12.67
C GLU A 160 7.98 1.32 -12.91
N MET A 161 7.20 2.24 -12.34
CA MET A 161 5.75 2.24 -12.49
C MET A 161 5.43 2.78 -13.88
N LYS A 162 4.87 1.92 -14.73
CA LYS A 162 4.41 2.32 -16.06
C LYS A 162 3.12 3.13 -15.92
N THR A 163 3.16 4.35 -16.42
CA THR A 163 2.01 5.26 -16.50
C THR A 163 1.80 5.72 -17.93
N TRP A 164 0.60 6.10 -18.27
CA TRP A 164 0.30 6.74 -19.55
C TRP A 164 0.56 8.24 -19.50
N THR A 165 0.84 8.82 -20.68
CA THR A 165 0.77 10.26 -20.88
C THR A 165 -0.68 10.72 -20.91
N ASP A 166 -0.92 12.02 -20.90
CA ASP A 166 -2.26 12.62 -21.06
C ASP A 166 -2.86 12.30 -22.43
N GLU A 167 -2.06 12.33 -23.51
CA GLU A 167 -2.49 11.96 -24.85
C GLU A 167 -2.90 10.47 -24.93
N GLU A 168 -2.10 9.57 -24.33
CA GLU A 168 -2.40 8.14 -24.31
C GLU A 168 -3.69 7.86 -23.52
N LEU A 169 -3.89 8.55 -22.38
CA LEU A 169 -5.10 8.43 -21.58
C LEU A 169 -6.30 8.99 -22.31
N ALA A 170 -6.20 10.18 -22.94
CA ALA A 170 -7.25 10.79 -23.75
C ALA A 170 -7.62 9.90 -24.93
N ARG A 171 -6.63 9.35 -25.63
CA ARG A 171 -6.83 8.40 -26.74
C ARG A 171 -7.57 7.15 -26.27
N PHE A 172 -7.17 6.56 -25.13
CA PHE A 172 -7.90 5.42 -24.59
C PHE A 172 -9.36 5.75 -24.32
N LEU A 173 -9.65 6.85 -23.61
CA LEU A 173 -11.02 7.25 -23.26
C LEU A 173 -11.87 7.52 -24.50
N SER A 174 -11.30 8.11 -25.55
CA SER A 174 -11.99 8.30 -26.84
C SER A 174 -12.35 6.96 -27.49
N MET A 175 -11.40 6.00 -27.53
CA MET A 175 -11.59 4.72 -28.20
C MET A 175 -12.55 3.76 -27.46
N VAL A 176 -12.76 3.97 -26.15
CA VAL A 176 -13.69 3.15 -25.36
C VAL A 176 -15.04 3.81 -25.13
N ARG A 177 -15.37 4.89 -25.84
CA ARG A 177 -16.60 5.67 -25.62
C ARG A 177 -17.87 4.83 -25.76
N ASP A 178 -17.87 3.90 -26.69
CA ASP A 178 -18.99 2.98 -26.94
C ASP A 178 -18.89 1.67 -26.13
N ASP A 179 -17.87 1.54 -25.28
CA ASP A 179 -17.74 0.37 -24.42
C ASP A 179 -18.78 0.42 -23.29
N ARG A 180 -19.47 -0.71 -23.04
CA ARG A 180 -20.45 -0.82 -21.96
C ARG A 180 -19.92 -0.36 -20.60
N LEU A 181 -18.62 -0.52 -20.34
CA LEU A 181 -17.97 -0.11 -19.11
C LEU A 181 -17.32 1.26 -19.22
N TYR A 182 -17.69 2.09 -20.20
CA TYR A 182 -17.11 3.42 -20.40
C TYR A 182 -17.15 4.27 -19.13
N ALA A 183 -18.30 4.32 -18.46
CA ALA A 183 -18.46 5.05 -17.20
C ALA A 183 -17.47 4.58 -16.11
N LEU A 184 -17.16 3.26 -16.05
CA LEU A 184 -16.17 2.71 -15.14
C LEU A 184 -14.75 3.14 -15.54
N TRP A 185 -14.41 3.06 -16.83
CA TRP A 185 -13.10 3.47 -17.35
C TRP A 185 -12.83 4.96 -17.09
N ARG A 186 -13.80 5.80 -17.38
CA ARG A 186 -13.75 7.25 -17.15
C ARG A 186 -13.55 7.55 -15.66
N THR A 187 -14.39 6.99 -14.80
CA THR A 187 -14.31 7.20 -13.35
C THR A 187 -12.95 6.72 -12.81
N ALA A 188 -12.45 5.56 -13.27
CA ALA A 188 -11.13 5.06 -12.87
C ALA A 188 -10.00 6.04 -13.24
N ALA A 189 -10.05 6.57 -14.47
CA ALA A 189 -9.04 7.47 -15.02
C ALA A 189 -9.02 8.83 -14.32
N THR A 190 -10.20 9.41 -14.01
CA THR A 190 -10.31 10.78 -13.49
C THR A 190 -10.29 10.88 -11.97
N THR A 191 -10.43 9.76 -11.25
CA THR A 191 -10.46 9.75 -9.77
C THR A 191 -9.31 9.00 -9.13
N GLY A 192 -8.62 8.14 -9.87
CA GLY A 192 -7.58 7.27 -9.32
C GLY A 192 -8.07 6.32 -8.24
N MET A 193 -9.36 6.01 -8.14
CA MET A 193 -9.91 5.08 -7.16
C MET A 193 -9.33 3.67 -7.33
N ARG A 194 -9.24 2.92 -6.23
CA ARG A 194 -8.82 1.51 -6.30
C ARG A 194 -9.90 0.68 -7.00
N ARG A 195 -9.49 -0.37 -7.76
CA ARG A 195 -10.42 -1.26 -8.47
C ARG A 195 -11.57 -1.75 -7.56
N GLY A 196 -11.24 -2.24 -6.37
CA GLY A 196 -12.26 -2.71 -5.43
C GLY A 196 -13.19 -1.60 -4.91
N GLU A 197 -12.71 -0.38 -4.75
CA GLU A 197 -13.52 0.79 -4.36
C GLU A 197 -14.51 1.15 -5.47
N LEU A 198 -14.06 1.16 -6.74
CA LEU A 198 -14.90 1.38 -7.90
C LEU A 198 -16.00 0.33 -8.04
N LEU A 199 -15.62 -0.95 -7.95
CA LEU A 199 -16.56 -2.08 -8.07
C LEU A 199 -17.48 -2.22 -6.86
N GLY A 200 -17.13 -1.61 -5.73
CA GLY A 200 -17.97 -1.50 -4.54
C GLY A 200 -18.78 -0.20 -4.47
N ALA A 201 -18.66 0.70 -5.45
CA ALA A 201 -19.39 1.97 -5.46
C ALA A 201 -20.91 1.73 -5.59
N THR A 202 -21.69 2.45 -4.78
CA THR A 202 -23.16 2.33 -4.78
C THR A 202 -23.82 3.66 -5.11
N TRP A 203 -25.02 3.61 -5.71
CA TRP A 203 -25.80 4.81 -6.03
C TRP A 203 -26.12 5.66 -4.80
N PRO A 204 -26.49 5.09 -3.64
CA PRO A 204 -26.71 5.88 -2.41
C PRO A 204 -25.47 6.63 -1.91
N ALA A 205 -24.28 6.13 -2.24
CA ALA A 205 -23.02 6.78 -1.86
C ALA A 205 -22.53 7.81 -2.89
N LEU A 206 -23.22 7.95 -4.02
CA LEU A 206 -22.91 8.88 -5.09
C LEU A 206 -23.88 10.06 -5.08
N ASP A 207 -23.38 11.21 -4.63
CA ASP A 207 -24.09 12.48 -4.74
C ASP A 207 -23.72 13.16 -6.07
N LEU A 208 -24.65 13.10 -7.02
CA LEU A 208 -24.48 13.72 -8.33
C LEU A 208 -24.74 15.23 -8.33
N ALA A 209 -25.42 15.77 -7.32
CA ALA A 209 -25.64 17.22 -7.19
C ALA A 209 -24.35 17.91 -6.73
N THR A 210 -23.73 17.40 -5.67
CA THR A 210 -22.43 17.90 -5.16
C THR A 210 -21.22 17.29 -5.88
N ARG A 211 -21.45 16.37 -6.83
CA ARG A 211 -20.42 15.67 -7.61
C ARG A 211 -19.38 14.99 -6.70
N ARG A 212 -19.86 14.23 -5.71
CA ARG A 212 -19.01 13.50 -4.77
C ARG A 212 -19.38 12.03 -4.70
N LEU A 213 -18.37 11.16 -4.79
CA LEU A 213 -18.51 9.73 -4.57
C LEU A 213 -17.88 9.35 -3.22
N HIS A 214 -18.71 8.92 -2.28
CA HIS A 214 -18.27 8.47 -0.98
C HIS A 214 -17.80 7.02 -1.03
N VAL A 215 -16.56 6.76 -0.69
CA VAL A 215 -16.01 5.41 -0.63
C VAL A 215 -16.43 4.79 0.71
N THR A 216 -17.50 4.01 0.72
CA THR A 216 -18.07 3.36 1.90
C THR A 216 -17.65 1.91 2.02
N GLN A 217 -17.43 1.25 0.89
CA GLN A 217 -17.07 -0.17 0.82
C GLN A 217 -16.14 -0.45 -0.37
N ALA A 218 -15.59 -1.66 -0.41
CA ALA A 218 -14.79 -2.16 -1.52
C ALA A 218 -15.13 -3.62 -1.79
N LEU A 219 -15.17 -4.00 -3.07
CA LEU A 219 -15.31 -5.38 -3.52
C LEU A 219 -13.94 -6.05 -3.52
N SER A 220 -13.84 -7.23 -2.93
CA SER A 220 -12.67 -8.10 -2.96
C SER A 220 -13.06 -9.49 -3.44
N LYS A 221 -12.09 -10.24 -3.99
CA LYS A 221 -12.25 -11.62 -4.42
C LYS A 221 -11.31 -12.50 -3.61
N GLY A 222 -11.82 -13.57 -3.06
CA GLY A 222 -11.03 -14.55 -2.32
C GLY A 222 -10.09 -15.33 -3.26
N PRO A 223 -8.89 -15.71 -2.79
CA PRO A 223 -7.94 -16.44 -3.60
C PRO A 223 -8.27 -17.92 -3.82
N LYS A 224 -9.00 -18.56 -2.89
CA LYS A 224 -9.36 -19.98 -2.96
C LYS A 224 -10.71 -20.24 -3.61
N ASP A 225 -11.75 -19.61 -3.09
CA ASP A 225 -13.15 -19.85 -3.48
C ASP A 225 -13.62 -18.92 -4.58
N ALA A 226 -12.78 -17.97 -5.00
CA ALA A 226 -13.12 -16.90 -5.92
C ALA A 226 -14.38 -16.10 -5.53
N ALA A 227 -14.88 -16.24 -4.29
CA ALA A 227 -16.07 -15.57 -3.81
C ALA A 227 -15.86 -14.06 -3.78
N LEU A 228 -16.87 -13.33 -4.24
CA LEU A 228 -16.90 -11.87 -4.20
C LEU A 228 -17.44 -11.43 -2.82
N ARG A 229 -16.68 -10.59 -2.13
CA ARG A 229 -17.02 -10.11 -0.79
C ARG A 229 -16.94 -8.61 -0.71
N PHE A 230 -18.00 -7.98 -0.25
CA PHE A 230 -17.99 -6.57 0.12
C PHE A 230 -17.43 -6.41 1.54
N GLY A 231 -16.64 -5.39 1.73
CA GLY A 231 -16.09 -5.05 3.04
C GLY A 231 -15.66 -3.59 3.12
N PRO A 232 -15.28 -3.11 4.31
CA PRO A 232 -14.79 -1.75 4.46
C PRO A 232 -13.54 -1.50 3.59
N PRO A 233 -13.26 -0.26 3.20
CA PRO A 233 -12.04 0.09 2.50
C PRO A 233 -10.79 -0.41 3.24
N LYS A 234 -9.69 -0.64 2.51
CA LYS A 234 -8.46 -1.26 3.05
C LYS A 234 -7.85 -0.51 4.24
N THR A 235 -8.08 0.79 4.35
CA THR A 235 -7.56 1.65 5.43
C THR A 235 -8.63 2.63 5.85
N ASP A 236 -8.54 3.20 7.06
CA ASP A 236 -9.48 4.22 7.54
C ASP A 236 -9.48 5.46 6.64
N ARG A 237 -8.32 5.87 6.12
CA ARG A 237 -8.21 6.91 5.08
C ARG A 237 -8.82 6.50 3.72
N GLY A 238 -9.19 5.23 3.57
CA GLY A 238 -9.98 4.76 2.42
C GLY A 238 -11.40 5.30 2.44
N ARG A 239 -11.99 5.56 3.62
CA ARG A 239 -13.28 6.24 3.76
C ARG A 239 -13.08 7.72 3.47
N ARG A 240 -13.46 8.14 2.29
CA ARG A 240 -13.30 9.51 1.81
C ARG A 240 -14.35 9.86 0.77
N ALA A 241 -14.60 11.13 0.59
CA ALA A 241 -15.37 11.64 -0.55
C ALA A 241 -14.40 11.98 -1.68
N VAL A 242 -14.61 11.38 -2.84
CA VAL A 242 -13.83 11.61 -4.06
C VAL A 242 -14.62 12.61 -4.92
N PRO A 243 -14.05 13.79 -5.25
CA PRO A 243 -14.70 14.73 -6.16
C PRO A 243 -14.72 14.20 -7.58
N LEU A 244 -15.79 14.49 -8.32
CA LEU A 244 -15.95 14.15 -9.71
C LEU A 244 -15.94 15.44 -10.54
N ASP A 245 -15.29 15.41 -11.69
CA ASP A 245 -15.43 16.43 -12.70
C ASP A 245 -16.85 16.38 -13.32
N GLU A 246 -17.27 17.47 -13.94
CA GLU A 246 -18.62 17.62 -14.47
C GLU A 246 -18.94 16.59 -15.53
N GLU A 247 -18.02 16.35 -16.46
CA GLU A 247 -18.20 15.38 -17.53
C GLU A 247 -18.36 13.95 -16.98
N THR A 248 -17.55 13.56 -15.99
CA THR A 248 -17.69 12.27 -15.30
C THR A 248 -19.03 12.15 -14.59
N ALA A 249 -19.52 13.23 -13.97
CA ALA A 249 -20.84 13.24 -13.33
C ALA A 249 -21.98 13.11 -14.36
N MET A 250 -21.87 13.76 -15.51
CA MET A 250 -22.84 13.60 -16.62
C MET A 250 -22.86 12.18 -17.16
N ILE A 251 -21.69 11.60 -17.39
CA ILE A 251 -21.57 10.22 -17.86
C ILE A 251 -22.18 9.24 -16.85
N LEU A 252 -22.01 9.48 -15.56
CA LEU A 252 -22.60 8.63 -14.50
C LEU A 252 -24.14 8.80 -14.42
N ARG A 253 -24.69 10.00 -14.68
CA ARG A 253 -26.15 10.19 -14.80
C ARG A 253 -26.73 9.38 -15.97
N GLU A 254 -26.09 9.47 -17.13
CA GLU A 254 -26.50 8.71 -18.31
C GLU A 254 -26.33 7.19 -18.09
N HIS A 255 -25.24 6.76 -17.46
CA HIS A 255 -25.04 5.37 -17.09
C HIS A 255 -26.16 4.86 -16.17
N ARG A 256 -26.59 5.67 -15.18
CA ARG A 256 -27.73 5.32 -14.31
C ARG A 256 -29.02 5.13 -15.09
N ARG A 257 -29.30 6.05 -15.99
CA ARG A 257 -30.49 5.97 -16.86
C ARG A 257 -30.48 4.66 -17.67
N GLN A 258 -29.39 4.39 -18.38
CA GLN A 258 -29.20 3.17 -19.14
C GLN A 258 -29.25 1.89 -18.31
N GLN A 259 -28.74 1.94 -17.09
CA GLN A 259 -28.82 0.81 -16.16
C GLN A 259 -30.28 0.53 -15.76
N LEU A 260 -31.06 1.57 -15.47
CA LEU A 260 -32.48 1.44 -15.12
C LEU A 260 -33.30 0.92 -16.32
N ASP A 261 -33.03 1.39 -17.54
CA ASP A 261 -33.70 0.95 -18.76
C ASP A 261 -33.45 -0.55 -19.08
N ARG A 262 -32.30 -1.09 -18.61
CA ARG A 262 -31.93 -2.51 -18.81
C ARG A 262 -32.42 -3.44 -17.72
N LEU A 263 -32.99 -2.91 -16.64
CA LEU A 263 -33.53 -3.74 -15.57
C LEU A 263 -34.68 -4.61 -16.12
N PRO A 264 -34.57 -5.94 -16.09
CA PRO A 264 -35.66 -6.80 -16.56
C PRO A 264 -36.86 -6.67 -15.62
N VAL A 265 -38.00 -6.42 -16.19
CA VAL A 265 -39.29 -6.35 -15.48
C VAL A 265 -39.69 -7.71 -14.85
N ALA A 266 -39.05 -8.79 -15.28
CA ALA A 266 -39.50 -10.16 -15.01
C ALA A 266 -38.51 -11.11 -14.32
N GLN A 267 -37.34 -10.67 -13.91
CA GLN A 267 -36.37 -11.54 -13.17
C GLN A 267 -36.02 -10.97 -11.83
N PRO A 268 -35.71 -11.82 -10.81
CA PRO A 268 -35.22 -11.33 -9.51
C PRO A 268 -33.89 -10.63 -9.68
N PHE A 269 -33.92 -9.30 -9.88
CA PHE A 269 -32.76 -8.45 -9.93
C PHE A 269 -32.14 -8.39 -8.52
N GLN A 270 -30.92 -8.90 -8.36
CA GLN A 270 -30.19 -8.78 -7.11
C GLN A 270 -29.68 -7.35 -6.94
N ASN A 271 -30.53 -6.49 -6.40
CA ASN A 271 -30.25 -5.07 -6.30
C ASN A 271 -29.24 -4.75 -5.18
N HIS A 272 -27.96 -4.91 -5.46
CA HIS A 272 -26.88 -4.41 -4.61
C HIS A 272 -26.69 -2.88 -4.67
N LYS A 273 -27.56 -2.18 -5.41
CA LYS A 273 -27.49 -0.71 -5.66
C LYS A 273 -26.11 -0.26 -6.19
N LEU A 274 -25.40 -1.15 -6.87
CA LEU A 274 -24.06 -0.87 -7.40
C LEU A 274 -24.12 0.10 -8.59
N VAL A 275 -23.15 1.01 -8.64
CA VAL A 275 -22.94 1.88 -9.80
C VAL A 275 -22.49 1.06 -11.01
N PHE A 276 -21.58 0.13 -10.80
CA PHE A 276 -21.02 -0.75 -11.83
C PHE A 276 -21.35 -2.20 -11.53
N CYS A 277 -22.26 -2.78 -12.28
CA CYS A 277 -22.72 -4.15 -12.09
C CYS A 277 -22.91 -4.86 -13.44
N ARG A 278 -23.22 -6.15 -13.39
CA ARG A 278 -23.69 -6.97 -14.49
C ARG A 278 -25.14 -6.60 -14.84
N ASP A 279 -25.66 -7.13 -15.95
CA ASP A 279 -27.05 -6.88 -16.37
C ASP A 279 -28.09 -7.48 -15.41
N ASP A 280 -27.70 -8.53 -14.68
CA ASP A 280 -28.49 -9.16 -13.62
C ASP A 280 -28.36 -8.45 -12.24
N GLY A 281 -27.67 -7.32 -12.17
CA GLY A 281 -27.40 -6.57 -10.93
C GLY A 281 -26.29 -7.12 -10.05
N LEU A 282 -25.73 -8.28 -10.38
CA LEU A 282 -24.62 -8.87 -9.63
C LEU A 282 -23.32 -8.08 -9.80
N PRO A 283 -22.40 -8.16 -8.83
CA PRO A 283 -21.11 -7.51 -8.91
C PRO A 283 -20.32 -7.94 -10.15
N LEU A 284 -19.60 -7.01 -10.76
CA LEU A 284 -18.59 -7.32 -11.77
C LEU A 284 -17.40 -8.05 -11.12
N ASP A 285 -16.98 -9.16 -11.72
CA ASP A 285 -15.76 -9.85 -11.29
C ASP A 285 -14.53 -8.95 -11.51
N PRO A 286 -13.72 -8.69 -10.47
CA PRO A 286 -12.52 -7.84 -10.58
C PRO A 286 -11.51 -8.34 -11.64
N ASP A 287 -11.43 -9.65 -11.85
CA ASP A 287 -10.50 -10.22 -12.83
C ASP A 287 -11.04 -10.04 -14.25
N TYR A 288 -12.35 -10.17 -14.44
CA TYR A 288 -13.02 -9.83 -15.73
C TYR A 288 -12.73 -8.38 -16.12
N VAL A 289 -12.89 -7.43 -15.19
CA VAL A 289 -12.65 -6.01 -15.47
C VAL A 289 -11.18 -5.77 -15.86
N SER A 290 -10.23 -6.38 -15.14
CA SER A 290 -8.82 -6.25 -15.46
C SER A 290 -8.44 -6.89 -16.79
N GLU A 291 -9.04 -8.03 -17.11
CA GLU A 291 -8.81 -8.73 -18.38
C GLU A 291 -9.42 -7.96 -19.56
N ARG A 292 -10.65 -7.41 -19.41
CA ARG A 292 -11.27 -6.56 -20.42
C ARG A 292 -10.42 -5.32 -20.69
N PHE A 293 -9.95 -4.63 -19.65
CA PHE A 293 -9.03 -3.50 -19.79
C PHE A 293 -7.78 -3.89 -20.57
N ARG A 294 -7.14 -5.02 -20.21
CA ARG A 294 -5.94 -5.52 -20.89
C ARG A 294 -6.18 -5.80 -22.37
N ARG A 295 -7.36 -6.37 -22.71
CA ARG A 295 -7.76 -6.62 -24.11
C ARG A 295 -7.97 -5.33 -24.89
N LEU A 296 -8.62 -4.32 -24.29
CA LEU A 296 -8.83 -3.00 -24.91
C LEU A 296 -7.48 -2.31 -25.18
N VAL A 297 -6.60 -2.25 -24.18
CA VAL A 297 -5.24 -1.67 -24.32
C VAL A 297 -4.50 -2.32 -25.48
N ARG A 298 -4.56 -3.65 -25.59
CA ARG A 298 -3.91 -4.39 -26.71
C ARG A 298 -4.58 -4.08 -28.05
N ARG A 299 -5.92 -4.09 -28.09
CA ARG A 299 -6.71 -3.83 -29.31
C ARG A 299 -6.38 -2.45 -29.90
N PHE A 300 -6.17 -1.45 -29.06
CA PHE A 300 -5.93 -0.08 -29.49
C PHE A 300 -4.45 0.28 -29.63
N GLY A 301 -3.55 -0.69 -29.48
CA GLY A 301 -2.10 -0.46 -29.64
C GLY A 301 -1.50 0.51 -28.63
N LEU A 302 -2.08 0.63 -27.44
CA LEU A 302 -1.59 1.50 -26.36
C LEU A 302 -0.47 0.82 -25.57
N PRO A 303 0.43 1.59 -24.94
CA PRO A 303 1.45 1.05 -24.05
C PRO A 303 0.83 0.19 -22.95
N ARG A 304 1.41 -0.99 -22.71
CA ARG A 304 0.86 -1.99 -21.79
C ARG A 304 1.00 -1.53 -20.34
N ILE A 305 -0.13 -1.19 -19.74
CA ILE A 305 -0.28 -0.96 -18.30
C ILE A 305 -1.34 -1.91 -17.73
N ARG A 306 -1.37 -2.08 -16.41
CA ARG A 306 -2.43 -2.80 -15.69
C ARG A 306 -3.58 -1.83 -15.37
N PHE A 307 -4.77 -2.35 -15.13
CA PHE A 307 -5.90 -1.52 -14.67
C PHE A 307 -5.54 -0.67 -13.43
N HIS A 308 -4.79 -1.23 -12.49
CA HIS A 308 -4.35 -0.48 -11.30
C HIS A 308 -3.38 0.66 -11.63
N ASP A 309 -2.68 0.58 -12.75
CA ASP A 309 -1.73 1.61 -13.15
C ASP A 309 -2.43 2.88 -13.68
N LEU A 310 -3.76 2.83 -13.99
CA LEU A 310 -4.58 4.04 -14.20
C LEU A 310 -4.56 4.97 -12.98
N ARG A 311 -4.55 4.39 -11.78
CA ARG A 311 -4.39 5.17 -10.55
C ARG A 311 -3.01 5.82 -10.43
N HIS A 312 -1.97 5.14 -10.88
CA HIS A 312 -0.62 5.73 -10.96
C HIS A 312 -0.58 6.82 -12.02
N THR A 313 -1.21 6.59 -13.18
CA THR A 313 -1.38 7.59 -14.23
C THR A 313 -2.09 8.84 -13.71
N PHE A 314 -3.23 8.70 -13.02
CA PHE A 314 -3.93 9.82 -12.38
C PHE A 314 -3.01 10.58 -11.42
N ALA A 315 -2.27 9.87 -10.55
CA ALA A 315 -1.34 10.52 -9.62
C ALA A 315 -0.25 11.30 -10.34
N THR A 316 0.40 10.69 -11.33
CA THR A 316 1.49 11.30 -12.11
C THR A 316 1.01 12.52 -12.88
N LEU A 317 -0.13 12.41 -13.59
CA LEU A 317 -0.68 13.51 -14.37
C LEU A 317 -1.18 14.65 -13.47
N SER A 318 -1.78 14.34 -12.31
CA SER A 318 -2.18 15.36 -11.33
C SER A 318 -0.99 16.14 -10.80
N LEU A 319 0.12 15.46 -10.48
CA LEU A 319 1.36 16.12 -10.04
C LEU A 319 1.98 16.95 -11.16
N LYS A 320 2.01 16.44 -12.40
CA LYS A 320 2.46 17.21 -13.59
C LYS A 320 1.60 18.45 -13.82
N ALA A 321 0.29 18.38 -13.55
CA ALA A 321 -0.61 19.53 -13.60
C ALA A 321 -0.42 20.52 -12.43
N GLY A 322 0.58 20.32 -11.57
CA GLY A 322 0.90 21.20 -10.45
C GLY A 322 0.00 21.05 -9.22
N ILE A 323 -0.81 19.97 -9.15
CA ILE A 323 -1.63 19.72 -7.97
C ILE A 323 -0.73 19.26 -6.82
N GLN A 324 -0.89 19.89 -5.66
CA GLN A 324 -0.08 19.59 -4.48
C GLN A 324 -0.16 18.11 -4.07
N THR A 325 0.96 17.54 -3.68
CA THR A 325 1.11 16.12 -3.31
C THR A 325 0.12 15.70 -2.21
N GLU A 326 -0.15 16.58 -1.24
CA GLU A 326 -1.07 16.35 -0.14
C GLU A 326 -2.52 16.22 -0.64
N VAL A 327 -2.91 17.04 -1.62
CA VAL A 327 -4.24 16.99 -2.24
C VAL A 327 -4.39 15.68 -3.02
N VAL A 328 -3.42 15.32 -3.86
CA VAL A 328 -3.40 14.06 -4.59
C VAL A 328 -3.44 12.86 -3.64
N SER A 329 -2.63 12.88 -2.57
CA SER A 329 -2.60 11.84 -1.54
C SER A 329 -3.96 11.66 -0.84
N ARG A 330 -4.66 12.78 -0.57
CA ARG A 330 -6.01 12.78 0.04
C ARG A 330 -7.04 12.18 -0.90
N ILE A 331 -7.07 12.61 -2.17
CA ILE A 331 -7.98 12.06 -3.19
C ILE A 331 -7.76 10.56 -3.32
N LEU A 332 -6.52 10.13 -3.39
CA LEU A 332 -6.15 8.72 -3.51
C LEU A 332 -6.40 7.92 -2.22
N GLY A 333 -6.41 8.53 -1.05
CA GLY A 333 -6.52 7.83 0.25
C GLY A 333 -5.30 6.97 0.54
N HIS A 334 -4.09 7.52 0.39
CA HIS A 334 -2.85 6.87 0.81
C HIS A 334 -2.69 6.97 2.33
N LYS A 335 -2.32 5.84 2.97
CA LYS A 335 -2.06 5.80 4.42
C LYS A 335 -0.83 6.64 4.78
N HIS A 336 0.19 6.60 3.93
CA HIS A 336 1.45 7.30 4.12
C HIS A 336 1.70 8.24 2.93
N PRO A 337 1.94 9.55 3.18
CA PRO A 337 2.28 10.52 2.13
C PRO A 337 3.52 10.10 1.30
N ALA A 338 4.47 9.41 1.94
CA ALA A 338 5.64 8.84 1.28
C ALA A 338 5.31 7.96 0.05
N THR A 339 4.13 7.33 0.02
CA THR A 339 3.68 6.56 -1.16
C THR A 339 3.42 7.46 -2.36
N THR A 340 2.86 8.66 -2.14
CA THR A 340 2.66 9.66 -3.21
C THR A 340 3.98 10.34 -3.55
N GLN A 341 4.82 10.58 -2.56
CA GLN A 341 6.14 11.18 -2.74
C GLN A 341 7.09 10.30 -3.57
N ALA A 342 7.02 8.97 -3.43
CA ALA A 342 7.76 8.04 -4.27
C ALA A 342 7.34 8.12 -5.75
N ILE A 343 6.07 8.42 -6.04
CA ILE A 343 5.58 8.69 -7.40
C ILE A 343 6.14 10.04 -7.90
N TYR A 344 6.22 11.02 -7.01
CA TYR A 344 6.75 12.36 -7.31
C TYR A 344 8.22 12.33 -7.71
N GLN A 345 9.07 11.54 -7.05
CA GLN A 345 10.51 11.46 -7.33
C GLN A 345 10.83 11.06 -8.79
N HIS A 346 9.92 10.34 -9.46
CA HIS A 346 10.07 10.00 -10.88
C HIS A 346 9.56 11.09 -11.84
N ALA A 347 8.82 12.08 -11.36
CA ALA A 347 8.26 13.17 -12.15
C ALA A 347 9.04 14.51 -11.99
N VAL A 348 9.94 14.57 -11.03
CA VAL A 348 10.60 15.79 -10.52
C VAL A 348 11.42 16.55 -11.56
N PRO A 349 12.27 15.95 -12.42
CA PRO A 349 13.16 16.75 -13.27
C PRO A 349 12.43 17.73 -14.19
N ALA A 350 11.29 17.31 -14.78
CA ALA A 350 10.49 18.18 -15.65
C ALA A 350 9.70 19.25 -14.87
N LEU A 351 9.40 19.01 -13.59
CA LEU A 351 8.63 19.94 -12.76
C LEU A 351 9.49 21.06 -12.15
N GLU A 352 10.80 20.84 -11.96
CA GLU A 352 11.70 21.86 -11.43
C GLU A 352 11.86 23.03 -12.41
N GLU A 353 12.10 22.74 -13.70
CA GLU A 353 12.19 23.76 -14.73
C GLU A 353 10.88 24.53 -14.92
N GLU A 354 9.75 23.81 -14.90
CA GLU A 354 8.44 24.43 -15.01
C GLU A 354 8.08 25.28 -13.77
N ALA A 355 8.43 24.84 -12.55
CA ALA A 355 8.22 25.61 -11.33
C ALA A 355 8.99 26.94 -11.35
N ILE A 356 10.26 26.92 -11.78
CA ILE A 356 11.07 28.14 -11.92
C ILE A 356 10.46 29.05 -12.98
N SER A 357 10.04 28.50 -14.12
CA SER A 357 9.41 29.26 -15.20
C SER A 357 8.10 29.92 -14.76
N ARG A 358 7.24 29.18 -14.02
CA ARG A 358 5.99 29.69 -13.44
C ARG A 358 6.27 30.80 -12.40
N PHE A 359 7.26 30.61 -11.54
CA PHE A 359 7.67 31.63 -10.57
C PHE A 359 8.16 32.89 -11.26
N ALA A 360 9.01 32.75 -12.27
CA ALA A 360 9.46 33.88 -13.07
C ALA A 360 8.31 34.61 -13.78
N ALA A 361 7.31 33.88 -14.26
CA ALA A 361 6.10 34.47 -14.86
C ALA A 361 5.24 35.25 -13.84
N LEU A 362 5.15 34.79 -12.60
CA LEU A 362 4.48 35.52 -11.51
C LEU A 362 5.16 36.88 -11.23
N LEU A 363 6.50 36.91 -11.24
CA LEU A 363 7.25 38.14 -11.04
C LEU A 363 7.06 39.11 -12.21
N ARG A 364 6.97 38.62 -13.46
CA ARG A 364 6.73 39.46 -14.67
C ARG A 364 5.30 40.03 -14.70
N ARG A 365 4.29 39.35 -14.13
CA ARG A 365 2.89 39.83 -14.06
C ARG A 365 2.68 40.96 -13.07
N ARG A 366 3.53 41.13 -12.07
CA ARG A 366 3.59 42.32 -11.25
C ARG A 366 4.48 43.32 -11.99
N LYS A 367 3.91 44.17 -12.87
CA LYS A 367 4.58 45.38 -13.28
C LYS A 367 5.05 46.10 -12.01
N ALA A 368 6.36 46.26 -11.85
CA ALA A 368 6.89 47.10 -10.81
C ALA A 368 6.18 48.45 -10.90
N PRO A 369 5.71 49.05 -9.77
CA PRO A 369 5.32 50.44 -9.81
C PRO A 369 6.51 51.21 -10.38
N GLU A 370 6.24 52.04 -11.39
CA GLU A 370 7.23 52.95 -11.92
C GLU A 370 7.67 53.84 -10.75
N PHE A 371 8.79 53.47 -10.13
CA PHE A 371 9.54 54.40 -9.30
C PHE A 371 10.09 55.44 -10.26
N GLY A 372 9.33 56.54 -10.43
CA GLY A 372 9.79 57.71 -11.12
C GLY A 372 11.04 58.22 -10.39
N ILE A 373 12.18 57.87 -10.89
CA ILE A 373 13.44 58.56 -10.54
C ILE A 373 13.26 59.96 -11.09
N ARG A 374 12.83 60.90 -10.22
CA ARG A 374 12.97 62.35 -10.50
C ARG A 374 14.46 62.59 -10.73
N ARG A 375 14.84 62.79 -11.97
CA ARG A 375 16.12 63.42 -12.30
C ARG A 375 16.11 64.76 -11.64
N VAL A 376 16.95 64.94 -10.62
CA VAL A 376 17.28 66.23 -10.05
C VAL A 376 18.01 66.95 -11.16
N SER A 377 17.38 67.95 -11.79
CA SER A 377 17.98 68.86 -12.74
C SER A 377 19.14 69.56 -12.05
N GLU A 378 20.33 69.43 -12.61
CA GLU A 378 21.49 70.21 -12.25
C GLU A 378 21.16 71.69 -12.41
N ARG A 379 21.27 72.44 -11.30
CA ARG A 379 21.33 73.91 -11.34
C ARG A 379 22.78 74.33 -11.61
N PRO A 380 23.04 75.39 -12.44
CA PRO A 380 24.37 75.79 -12.77
C PRO A 380 25.08 76.45 -11.58
N ASN A 381 26.38 76.26 -11.58
CA ASN A 381 27.44 76.83 -10.73
C ASN A 381 27.17 78.26 -10.18
N ASP A 382 27.31 78.38 -8.87
CA ASP A 382 27.69 79.67 -8.27
C ASP A 382 28.94 79.43 -7.37
N PRO A 383 30.05 80.13 -7.57
CA PRO A 383 31.27 79.90 -6.82
C PRO A 383 31.38 80.87 -5.68
N GLN A 384 31.26 80.36 -4.46
CA GLN A 384 31.99 80.91 -3.29
C GLN A 384 31.38 80.31 -2.01
N THR A 385 32.13 79.51 -1.31
CA THR A 385 32.48 79.72 0.13
C THR A 385 33.41 78.60 0.64
N LYS A 386 34.38 79.11 1.30
CA LYS A 386 35.55 78.45 1.92
C LYS A 386 35.24 77.37 2.92
N GLY A 387 36.12 76.43 2.98
CA GLY A 387 36.44 75.33 3.81
C GLY A 387 36.03 75.32 5.33
N VAL A 388 35.73 74.12 5.80
CA VAL A 388 35.91 73.69 7.21
C VAL A 388 36.27 72.21 7.15
N PRO A 389 37.21 71.73 7.99
CA PRO A 389 37.85 70.44 7.81
C PRO A 389 37.11 69.23 8.40
N ILE A 390 37.40 68.13 7.81
CA ILE A 390 36.94 66.81 8.13
C ILE A 390 37.55 66.31 9.46
N ALA A 391 36.76 65.96 10.45
CA ALA A 391 37.15 65.10 11.56
C ALA A 391 36.92 63.63 11.19
N ARG A 392 37.95 62.85 11.13
CA ARG A 392 37.96 61.37 11.11
C ARG A 392 37.68 60.88 12.52
N HIS A 393 36.79 59.93 12.64
CA HIS A 393 36.82 58.98 13.77
C HIS A 393 36.67 57.53 13.23
N PRO A 394 37.45 56.61 13.74
CA PRO A 394 37.46 55.20 13.37
C PRO A 394 36.61 54.38 14.33
N LEU A 395 35.98 53.35 13.83
CA LEU A 395 35.99 51.97 14.26
C LEU A 395 34.88 51.24 13.53
#